data_209c45120f3c8647ad35313bd696a2b3
#
_entry.id   209c45120f3c8647ad35313bd696a2b3
#
_cell.length_a   1.000
_cell.length_b   1.000
_cell.length_c   1.000
_cell.angle_alpha   90.00
_cell.angle_beta   90.00
_cell.angle_gamma   90.00
#
_symmetry.space_group_name_H-M   'P 1'
#
loop_
_entity.id
_entity.type
_entity.pdbx_description
1 polymer ?
#
loop_
_entity_poly.entity_id
_entity_poly.type
_entity_poly.pdbx_seq_one_letter_code
_entity_poly.pdbx_strand_id
1 'polypeptide(L)'
;KQERKNRKMIEDLPVLERVVIEPENIDLNLYKKIGEEVTRVVEHKPGQLYVKEIIRPKYGLKDNTALAPNGRKSIEIAPMPLLPIYKGIAGPTLLSEILLQKYEYHLPFYRQIQELKHLGFKISESTLAGWFKPTVELLKPLYEVLKSEIMKSDYLQGDETTVPVVDKEKQKTNKEYLWLVRAVEQRLVLFHYNKGSRSGKVIEELTKDFKGYFQCDGFEGYEAAFKTRDGVQLVNCMAHI
;
A
#
# COMPACT_ATOMS: atom_id res chain seq x y z
N LYS A 1 17.81 6.07 -18.67
CA LYS A 1 16.57 6.05 -19.50
C LYS A 1 15.30 6.29 -18.67
N GLN A 2 15.21 5.75 -17.44
CA GLN A 2 14.03 5.89 -16.56
C GLN A 2 13.81 7.34 -16.10
N GLU A 3 14.85 8.05 -15.66
CA GLU A 3 14.77 9.46 -15.23
C GLU A 3 14.25 10.40 -16.32
N ARG A 4 14.68 10.21 -17.58
CA ARG A 4 14.19 11.03 -18.71
C ARG A 4 12.71 10.78 -18.99
N LYS A 5 12.23 9.54 -18.81
CA LYS A 5 10.82 9.19 -18.99
C LYS A 5 9.96 9.82 -17.91
N ASN A 6 10.41 9.75 -16.64
CA ASN A 6 9.71 10.35 -15.51
C ASN A 6 9.61 11.88 -15.62
N ARG A 7 10.66 12.57 -16.08
CA ARG A 7 10.63 14.04 -16.28
C ARG A 7 9.51 14.47 -17.23
N LYS A 8 9.36 13.80 -18.37
CA LYS A 8 8.31 14.10 -19.35
C LYS A 8 6.90 13.91 -18.82
N MET A 9 6.71 13.00 -17.85
CA MET A 9 5.39 12.70 -17.28
C MET A 9 4.89 13.79 -16.33
N ILE A 10 5.77 14.58 -15.76
CA ILE A 10 5.45 15.56 -14.72
C ILE A 10 5.69 17.02 -15.16
N GLU A 11 6.10 17.26 -16.41
CA GLU A 11 6.43 18.60 -16.93
C GLU A 11 5.27 19.58 -16.86
N ASP A 12 4.04 19.10 -17.03
CA ASP A 12 2.83 19.92 -17.05
C ASP A 12 2.21 20.14 -15.65
N LEU A 13 2.79 19.54 -14.59
CA LEU A 13 2.25 19.66 -13.24
C LEU A 13 2.93 20.81 -12.47
N PRO A 14 2.17 21.60 -11.70
CA PRO A 14 2.73 22.68 -10.88
C PRO A 14 3.57 22.13 -9.75
N VAL A 15 4.68 22.78 -9.43
CA VAL A 15 5.45 22.55 -8.21
C VAL A 15 4.84 23.38 -7.10
N LEU A 16 4.14 22.76 -6.17
CA LEU A 16 3.50 23.45 -5.05
C LEU A 16 4.32 23.38 -3.76
N GLU A 17 5.18 22.40 -3.63
CA GLU A 17 5.97 22.18 -2.41
C GLU A 17 7.43 21.94 -2.76
N ARG A 18 8.33 22.61 -2.02
CA ARG A 18 9.78 22.39 -2.08
C ARG A 18 10.29 22.13 -0.68
N VAL A 19 10.96 20.99 -0.49
CA VAL A 19 11.59 20.62 0.76
C VAL A 19 13.08 20.54 0.53
N VAL A 20 13.83 21.33 1.28
CA VAL A 20 15.30 21.28 1.27
C VAL A 20 15.75 20.44 2.47
N ILE A 21 16.56 19.42 2.21
CA ILE A 21 17.09 18.53 3.22
C ILE A 21 18.60 18.69 3.24
N GLU A 22 19.08 19.42 4.24
CA GLU A 22 20.52 19.63 4.43
C GLU A 22 21.14 18.39 5.11
N PRO A 23 22.43 18.10 4.81
CA PRO A 23 23.15 17.05 5.52
C PRO A 23 23.37 17.47 6.98
N GLU A 24 23.17 16.52 7.89
CA GLU A 24 23.39 16.74 9.32
C GLU A 24 24.88 16.98 9.63
N ASN A 25 25.16 17.95 10.50
CA ASN A 25 26.51 18.23 11.02
C ASN A 25 27.57 18.57 9.95
N ILE A 26 27.18 19.26 8.88
CA ILE A 26 28.16 19.71 7.87
C ILE A 26 29.01 20.85 8.42
N ASP A 27 30.34 20.73 8.30
CA ASP A 27 31.28 21.77 8.68
C ASP A 27 31.50 22.74 7.50
N LEU A 28 30.82 23.88 7.54
CA LEU A 28 30.91 24.92 6.48
C LEU A 28 32.29 25.59 6.37
N ASN A 29 33.20 25.35 7.33
CA ASN A 29 34.59 25.81 7.18
C ASN A 29 35.36 24.91 6.22
N LEU A 30 35.07 23.61 6.21
CA LEU A 30 35.71 22.59 5.37
C LEU A 30 35.03 22.37 4.04
N TYR A 31 33.72 22.52 3.99
CA TYR A 31 32.88 22.19 2.84
C TYR A 31 32.28 23.45 2.19
N LYS A 32 32.11 23.39 0.88
CA LYS A 32 31.30 24.36 0.11
C LYS A 32 30.18 23.64 -0.64
N LYS A 33 29.06 24.30 -0.81
CA LYS A 33 27.98 23.80 -1.68
C LYS A 33 28.49 23.76 -3.14
N ILE A 34 28.42 22.59 -3.74
CA ILE A 34 28.87 22.36 -5.13
C ILE A 34 27.70 22.05 -6.08
N GLY A 35 26.50 21.90 -5.54
CA GLY A 35 25.30 21.65 -6.30
C GLY A 35 24.19 21.12 -5.42
N GLU A 36 23.13 20.69 -6.03
CA GLU A 36 21.97 20.05 -5.35
C GLU A 36 21.44 18.92 -6.21
N GLU A 37 20.86 17.94 -5.55
CA GLU A 37 20.11 16.87 -6.19
C GLU A 37 18.63 17.11 -5.95
N VAL A 38 17.87 17.25 -7.02
CA VAL A 38 16.43 17.51 -6.96
C VAL A 38 15.68 16.24 -7.32
N THR A 39 14.93 15.73 -6.37
CA THR A 39 13.99 14.61 -6.58
C THR A 39 12.58 15.17 -6.65
N ARG A 40 11.84 14.79 -7.68
CA ARG A 40 10.44 15.20 -7.90
C ARG A 40 9.52 14.03 -7.67
N VAL A 41 8.51 14.23 -6.82
CA VAL A 41 7.42 13.27 -6.57
C VAL A 41 6.09 13.92 -6.90
N VAL A 42 5.15 13.13 -7.41
CA VAL A 42 3.78 13.59 -7.66
C VAL A 42 2.96 13.30 -6.43
N GLU A 43 2.38 14.34 -5.86
CA GLU A 43 1.48 14.27 -4.73
C GLU A 43 0.05 14.61 -5.16
N HIS A 44 -0.93 14.09 -4.44
CA HIS A 44 -2.33 14.38 -4.64
C HIS A 44 -2.87 15.21 -3.48
N LYS A 45 -3.54 16.30 -3.83
CA LYS A 45 -4.41 17.05 -2.93
C LYS A 45 -5.81 16.99 -3.52
N PRO A 46 -6.88 16.77 -2.75
CA PRO A 46 -8.23 16.67 -3.30
C PRO A 46 -8.51 17.77 -4.33
N GLY A 47 -8.86 17.34 -5.56
CA GLY A 47 -9.09 18.23 -6.71
C GLY A 47 -7.86 18.79 -7.40
N GLN A 48 -6.63 18.43 -6.99
CA GLN A 48 -5.41 18.93 -7.60
C GLN A 48 -4.25 17.92 -7.56
N LEU A 49 -3.57 17.75 -8.69
CA LEU A 49 -2.26 17.10 -8.76
C LEU A 49 -1.17 18.17 -8.73
N TYR A 50 -0.09 17.89 -8.02
CA TYR A 50 1.05 18.79 -7.94
C TYR A 50 2.36 18.03 -7.81
N VAL A 51 3.47 18.71 -8.04
CA VAL A 51 4.82 18.19 -7.87
C VAL A 51 5.40 18.71 -6.57
N LYS A 52 5.88 17.78 -5.74
CA LYS A 52 6.74 18.06 -4.59
C LYS A 52 8.19 17.86 -4.99
N GLU A 53 8.98 18.92 -4.92
CA GLU A 53 10.43 18.85 -5.14
C GLU A 53 11.16 18.57 -3.81
N ILE A 54 11.93 17.50 -3.78
CA ILE A 54 12.82 17.17 -2.67
C ILE A 54 14.24 17.53 -3.11
N ILE A 55 14.76 18.60 -2.55
CA ILE A 55 16.05 19.17 -2.89
C ILE A 55 17.07 18.75 -1.84
N ARG A 56 18.14 18.11 -2.27
CA ARG A 56 19.26 17.70 -1.42
C ARG A 56 20.55 18.37 -1.91
N PRO A 57 21.01 19.43 -1.23
CA PRO A 57 22.28 20.08 -1.59
C PRO A 57 23.46 19.13 -1.45
N LYS A 58 24.42 19.27 -2.34
CA LYS A 58 25.69 18.54 -2.33
C LYS A 58 26.80 19.49 -1.90
N TYR A 59 27.58 19.05 -0.93
CA TYR A 59 28.71 19.79 -0.40
C TYR A 59 30.02 19.07 -0.70
N GLY A 60 30.96 19.75 -1.30
CA GLY A 60 32.31 19.26 -1.54
C GLY A 60 33.32 19.98 -0.66
N LEU A 61 34.49 19.37 -0.43
CA LEU A 61 35.62 20.01 0.26
C LEU A 61 36.02 21.29 -0.46
N LYS A 62 36.32 22.34 0.30
CA LYS A 62 36.81 23.60 -0.26
C LYS A 62 38.19 23.44 -0.88
N ASP A 63 39.04 22.59 -0.29
CA ASP A 63 40.34 22.24 -0.77
C ASP A 63 40.33 20.83 -1.38
N ASN A 64 40.53 20.75 -2.69
CA ASN A 64 40.52 19.47 -3.41
C ASN A 64 41.81 18.64 -3.19
N THR A 65 42.84 19.21 -2.57
CA THR A 65 44.12 18.53 -2.25
C THR A 65 44.09 17.89 -0.84
N ALA A 66 43.15 18.29 0.02
CA ALA A 66 43.00 17.74 1.34
C ALA A 66 42.36 16.36 1.29
N LEU A 67 43.02 15.35 1.84
CA LEU A 67 42.35 14.09 2.19
C LEU A 67 41.23 14.40 3.21
N ALA A 68 40.04 13.87 2.96
CA ALA A 68 38.92 14.06 3.86
C ALA A 68 39.33 13.65 5.29
N PRO A 69 39.29 14.58 6.28
CA PRO A 69 39.72 14.27 7.64
C PRO A 69 38.89 13.15 8.25
N ASN A 70 39.54 12.19 8.89
CA ASN A 70 38.90 11.20 9.77
C ASN A 70 37.78 10.35 9.11
N GLY A 71 38.00 9.84 7.89
CA GLY A 71 37.06 8.93 7.21
C GLY A 71 35.78 9.62 6.68
N ARG A 72 35.72 10.97 6.66
CA ARG A 72 34.64 11.72 6.04
C ARG A 72 34.68 11.55 4.51
N LYS A 73 33.52 11.60 3.88
CA LYS A 73 33.41 11.53 2.42
C LYS A 73 33.85 12.84 1.77
N SER A 74 34.44 12.76 0.59
CA SER A 74 34.78 13.95 -0.22
C SER A 74 33.55 14.77 -0.63
N ILE A 75 32.37 14.12 -0.71
CA ILE A 75 31.09 14.76 -0.99
C ILE A 75 30.10 14.34 0.09
N GLU A 76 29.47 15.33 0.71
CA GLU A 76 28.38 15.14 1.66
C GLU A 76 27.05 15.56 1.03
N ILE A 77 26.04 14.69 1.19
CA ILE A 77 24.66 14.91 0.76
C ILE A 77 23.73 14.22 1.77
N ALA A 78 22.60 14.85 2.08
CA ALA A 78 21.59 14.24 2.95
C ALA A 78 21.09 12.91 2.37
N PRO A 79 20.77 11.90 3.21
CA PRO A 79 20.17 10.68 2.74
C PRO A 79 18.83 10.96 2.05
N MET A 80 18.48 10.12 1.08
CA MET A 80 17.18 10.21 0.43
C MET A 80 16.09 9.81 1.42
N PRO A 81 15.03 10.62 1.59
CA PRO A 81 13.87 10.20 2.39
C PRO A 81 13.27 8.88 1.88
N LEU A 82 12.72 8.11 2.80
CA LEU A 82 12.00 6.89 2.44
C LEU A 82 10.74 7.26 1.66
N LEU A 83 10.72 6.91 0.39
CA LEU A 83 9.53 7.00 -0.46
C LEU A 83 8.82 5.64 -0.47
N PRO A 84 7.47 5.61 -0.57
CA PRO A 84 6.72 4.35 -0.65
C PRO A 84 7.18 3.43 -1.76
N ILE A 85 7.61 4.01 -2.88
CA ILE A 85 8.17 3.28 -4.01
C ILE A 85 9.58 3.79 -4.27
N TYR A 86 10.56 2.91 -4.16
CA TYR A 86 11.97 3.25 -4.39
C TYR A 86 12.17 3.81 -5.80
N LYS A 87 12.76 5.01 -5.90
CA LYS A 87 12.93 5.76 -7.16
C LYS A 87 11.63 6.01 -7.94
N GLY A 88 10.48 5.87 -7.28
CA GLY A 88 9.19 6.20 -7.87
C GLY A 88 8.93 7.71 -7.89
N ILE A 89 7.98 8.13 -8.73
CA ILE A 89 7.50 9.52 -8.81
C ILE A 89 6.14 9.70 -8.13
N ALA A 90 5.49 8.60 -7.72
CA ALA A 90 4.22 8.65 -7.00
C ALA A 90 4.48 8.88 -5.51
N GLY A 91 3.98 9.99 -5.00
CA GLY A 91 4.03 10.32 -3.58
C GLY A 91 2.95 9.59 -2.78
N PRO A 92 3.04 9.63 -1.42
CA PRO A 92 2.10 8.91 -0.55
C PRO A 92 0.64 9.29 -0.79
N THR A 93 0.35 10.57 -0.99
CA THR A 93 -1.03 11.07 -1.18
C THR A 93 -1.65 10.57 -2.48
N LEU A 94 -0.88 10.55 -3.57
CA LEU A 94 -1.33 9.99 -4.85
C LEU A 94 -1.58 8.48 -4.74
N LEU A 95 -0.71 7.74 -4.05
CA LEU A 95 -0.88 6.30 -3.85
C LEU A 95 -2.10 5.98 -2.98
N SER A 96 -2.33 6.77 -1.93
CA SER A 96 -3.53 6.66 -1.10
C SER A 96 -4.80 6.89 -1.91
N GLU A 97 -4.82 7.93 -2.76
CA GLU A 97 -5.96 8.24 -3.62
C GLU A 97 -6.26 7.09 -4.59
N ILE A 98 -5.23 6.51 -5.22
CA ILE A 98 -5.40 5.35 -6.11
C ILE A 98 -6.06 4.17 -5.39
N LEU A 99 -5.67 3.91 -4.13
CA LEU A 99 -6.27 2.85 -3.33
C LEU A 99 -7.71 3.16 -2.92
N LEU A 100 -7.98 4.38 -2.45
CA LEU A 100 -9.33 4.83 -2.10
C LEU A 100 -10.27 4.75 -3.29
N GLN A 101 -9.88 5.28 -4.44
CA GLN A 101 -10.66 5.20 -5.66
C GLN A 101 -10.94 3.75 -6.06
N LYS A 102 -9.97 2.85 -5.89
CA LYS A 102 -10.12 1.45 -6.25
C LYS A 102 -11.08 0.69 -5.33
N TYR A 103 -10.97 0.89 -4.01
CA TYR A 103 -11.66 0.05 -3.03
C TYR A 103 -12.86 0.74 -2.38
N GLU A 104 -12.80 2.05 -2.15
CA GLU A 104 -13.90 2.82 -1.56
C GLU A 104 -14.92 3.24 -2.62
N TYR A 105 -14.43 3.79 -3.75
CA TYR A 105 -15.28 4.31 -4.82
C TYR A 105 -15.48 3.33 -5.98
N HIS A 106 -14.89 2.14 -5.91
CA HIS A 106 -15.00 1.06 -6.91
C HIS A 106 -14.60 1.48 -8.34
N LEU A 107 -13.72 2.49 -8.47
CA LEU A 107 -13.25 2.95 -9.76
C LEU A 107 -12.18 2.01 -10.34
N PRO A 108 -12.40 1.43 -11.51
CA PRO A 108 -11.38 0.63 -12.18
C PRO A 108 -10.22 1.49 -12.67
N PHE A 109 -9.03 0.91 -12.79
CA PHE A 109 -7.81 1.64 -13.13
C PHE A 109 -7.91 2.46 -14.41
N TYR A 110 -8.59 1.95 -15.45
CA TYR A 110 -8.72 2.71 -16.68
C TYR A 110 -9.48 4.04 -16.50
N ARG A 111 -10.46 4.12 -15.58
CA ARG A 111 -11.16 5.37 -15.27
C ARG A 111 -10.27 6.32 -14.48
N GLN A 112 -9.53 5.81 -13.50
CA GLN A 112 -8.56 6.61 -12.75
C GLN A 112 -7.49 7.19 -13.68
N ILE A 113 -6.99 6.42 -14.66
CA ILE A 113 -6.03 6.89 -15.66
C ILE A 113 -6.63 8.01 -16.52
N GLN A 114 -7.91 7.91 -16.90
CA GLN A 114 -8.56 8.99 -17.66
C GLN A 114 -8.69 10.27 -16.81
N GLU A 115 -9.04 10.16 -15.54
CA GLU A 115 -9.08 11.28 -14.61
C GLU A 115 -7.70 11.94 -14.47
N LEU A 116 -6.66 11.16 -14.18
CA LEU A 116 -5.28 11.65 -14.10
C LEU A 116 -4.84 12.35 -15.40
N LYS A 117 -5.25 11.80 -16.55
CA LYS A 117 -4.97 12.42 -17.85
C LYS A 117 -5.66 13.77 -18.03
N HIS A 118 -6.91 13.92 -17.56
CA HIS A 118 -7.61 15.22 -17.58
C HIS A 118 -6.94 16.24 -16.65
N LEU A 119 -6.33 15.79 -15.57
CA LEU A 119 -5.52 16.62 -14.67
C LEU A 119 -4.09 16.91 -15.18
N GLY A 120 -3.76 16.52 -16.42
CA GLY A 120 -2.46 16.76 -17.04
C GLY A 120 -1.43 15.65 -16.82
N PHE A 121 -1.76 14.59 -16.06
CA PHE A 121 -0.84 13.52 -15.71
C PHE A 121 -1.08 12.25 -16.53
N LYS A 122 -0.29 12.06 -17.59
CA LYS A 122 -0.43 10.94 -18.52
C LYS A 122 0.40 9.74 -18.09
N ILE A 123 -0.24 8.70 -17.62
CA ILE A 123 0.40 7.42 -17.25
C ILE A 123 -0.21 6.24 -17.99
N SER A 124 0.53 5.16 -18.09
CA SER A 124 0.04 3.88 -18.62
C SER A 124 -0.57 3.02 -17.52
N GLU A 125 -1.44 2.08 -17.90
CA GLU A 125 -2.00 1.10 -16.95
C GLU A 125 -0.90 0.26 -16.28
N SER A 126 0.14 -0.11 -17.03
CA SER A 126 1.30 -0.82 -16.48
C SER A 126 2.06 -0.01 -15.43
N THR A 127 2.14 1.32 -15.59
CA THR A 127 2.75 2.21 -14.61
C THR A 127 1.93 2.22 -13.32
N LEU A 128 0.61 2.41 -13.43
CA LEU A 128 -0.28 2.42 -12.27
C LEU A 128 -0.29 1.08 -11.55
N ALA A 129 -0.38 -0.04 -12.28
CA ALA A 129 -0.27 -1.38 -11.71
C ALA A 129 1.08 -1.63 -11.02
N GLY A 130 2.18 -1.08 -11.58
CA GLY A 130 3.51 -1.12 -10.99
C GLY A 130 3.62 -0.35 -9.68
N TRP A 131 2.81 0.67 -9.46
CA TRP A 131 2.72 1.38 -8.18
C TRP A 131 1.79 0.69 -7.19
N PHE A 132 0.69 0.14 -7.68
CA PHE A 132 -0.34 -0.48 -6.85
C PHE A 132 0.20 -1.65 -6.03
N LYS A 133 0.89 -2.59 -6.66
CA LYS A 133 1.39 -3.80 -5.99
C LYS A 133 2.34 -3.49 -4.81
N PRO A 134 3.42 -2.70 -4.99
CA PRO A 134 4.29 -2.33 -3.86
C PRO A 134 3.55 -1.57 -2.76
N THR A 135 2.57 -0.72 -3.12
CA THR A 135 1.79 0.04 -2.14
C THR A 135 0.94 -0.88 -1.27
N VAL A 136 0.29 -1.89 -1.88
CA VAL A 136 -0.48 -2.90 -1.12
C VAL A 136 0.44 -3.71 -0.20
N GLU A 137 1.65 -4.08 -0.65
CA GLU A 137 2.62 -4.79 0.18
C GLU A 137 3.06 -3.95 1.41
N LEU A 138 3.16 -2.62 1.28
CA LEU A 138 3.44 -1.74 2.42
C LEU A 138 2.32 -1.74 3.48
N LEU A 139 1.09 -2.04 3.10
CA LEU A 139 -0.05 -2.13 4.02
C LEU A 139 -0.18 -3.49 4.72
N LYS A 140 0.60 -4.49 4.31
CA LYS A 140 0.53 -5.84 4.88
C LYS A 140 0.72 -5.87 6.41
N PRO A 141 1.64 -5.12 7.03
CA PRO A 141 1.74 -5.06 8.49
C PRO A 141 0.45 -4.59 9.17
N LEU A 142 -0.28 -3.62 8.57
CA LEU A 142 -1.57 -3.16 9.08
C LEU A 142 -2.64 -4.24 8.98
N TYR A 143 -2.63 -5.04 7.91
CA TYR A 143 -3.52 -6.19 7.76
C TYR A 143 -3.30 -7.22 8.88
N GLU A 144 -2.06 -7.53 9.22
CA GLU A 144 -1.74 -8.47 10.30
C GLU A 144 -2.17 -7.93 11.68
N VAL A 145 -1.98 -6.62 11.93
CA VAL A 145 -2.48 -5.97 13.15
C VAL A 145 -4.01 -6.02 13.20
N LEU A 146 -4.69 -5.66 12.11
CA LEU A 146 -6.15 -5.73 12.02
C LEU A 146 -6.67 -7.14 12.31
N LYS A 147 -6.03 -8.16 11.71
CA LYS A 147 -6.36 -9.56 11.98
C LYS A 147 -6.21 -9.89 13.46
N SER A 148 -5.09 -9.50 14.07
CA SER A 148 -4.83 -9.72 15.50
C SER A 148 -5.86 -9.04 16.40
N GLU A 149 -6.27 -7.81 16.08
CA GLU A 149 -7.27 -7.08 16.86
C GLU A 149 -8.67 -7.71 16.74
N ILE A 150 -9.05 -8.16 15.56
CA ILE A 150 -10.31 -8.86 15.33
C ILE A 150 -10.37 -10.15 16.15
N MET A 151 -9.28 -10.91 16.24
CA MET A 151 -9.22 -12.17 17.00
C MET A 151 -9.32 -11.99 18.54
N LYS A 152 -9.22 -10.77 19.06
CA LYS A 152 -9.41 -10.45 20.49
C LYS A 152 -10.89 -10.23 20.87
N SER A 153 -11.78 -10.19 19.91
CA SER A 153 -13.23 -10.05 20.15
C SER A 153 -13.80 -11.33 20.74
N ASP A 154 -14.78 -11.21 21.61
CA ASP A 154 -15.54 -12.36 22.13
C ASP A 154 -16.65 -12.82 21.18
N TYR A 155 -16.97 -12.01 20.17
CA TYR A 155 -18.02 -12.29 19.20
C TYR A 155 -17.62 -11.87 17.78
N LEU A 156 -17.55 -12.86 16.91
CA LEU A 156 -17.26 -12.68 15.47
C LEU A 156 -18.45 -13.10 14.61
N GLN A 157 -18.58 -12.44 13.48
CA GLN A 157 -19.44 -12.86 12.37
C GLN A 157 -18.57 -13.26 11.19
N GLY A 158 -18.88 -14.36 10.53
CA GLY A 158 -18.20 -14.83 9.33
C GLY A 158 -19.16 -15.09 8.19
N ASP A 159 -18.71 -14.78 7.00
CA ASP A 159 -19.42 -15.04 5.75
C ASP A 159 -18.39 -15.19 4.61
N GLU A 160 -18.77 -15.78 3.49
CA GLU A 160 -17.95 -15.80 2.30
C GLU A 160 -18.77 -15.57 1.03
N THR A 161 -18.15 -14.90 0.08
CA THR A 161 -18.75 -14.65 -1.22
C THR A 161 -17.83 -15.11 -2.35
N THR A 162 -18.44 -15.41 -3.49
CA THR A 162 -17.68 -15.86 -4.66
C THR A 162 -17.14 -14.69 -5.46
N VAL A 163 -15.90 -14.84 -5.93
CA VAL A 163 -15.25 -13.88 -6.82
C VAL A 163 -14.86 -14.59 -8.12
N PRO A 164 -15.37 -14.16 -9.28
CA PRO A 164 -14.95 -14.70 -10.56
C PRO A 164 -13.55 -14.15 -10.92
N VAL A 165 -12.57 -15.04 -11.05
CA VAL A 165 -11.19 -14.70 -11.38
C VAL A 165 -10.78 -15.32 -12.71
N VAL A 166 -10.29 -14.49 -13.64
CA VAL A 166 -9.84 -14.95 -14.95
C VAL A 166 -8.49 -15.64 -14.83
N ASP A 167 -8.45 -16.92 -15.17
CA ASP A 167 -7.21 -17.69 -15.35
C ASP A 167 -6.75 -17.52 -16.81
N LYS A 168 -5.72 -16.69 -16.98
CA LYS A 168 -5.17 -16.38 -18.31
C LYS A 168 -4.52 -17.58 -18.99
N GLU A 169 -3.97 -18.51 -18.23
CA GLU A 169 -3.32 -19.71 -18.78
C GLU A 169 -4.34 -20.71 -19.30
N LYS A 170 -5.43 -20.88 -18.58
CA LYS A 170 -6.52 -21.81 -18.92
C LYS A 170 -7.63 -21.17 -19.73
N GLN A 171 -7.55 -19.87 -20.01
CA GLN A 171 -8.59 -19.08 -20.72
C GLN A 171 -10.01 -19.31 -20.16
N LYS A 172 -10.13 -19.48 -18.87
CA LYS A 172 -11.39 -19.69 -18.17
C LYS A 172 -11.50 -18.83 -16.92
N THR A 173 -12.71 -18.64 -16.45
CA THR A 173 -12.99 -17.99 -15.18
C THR A 173 -13.11 -19.04 -14.08
N ASN A 174 -12.27 -18.94 -13.08
CA ASN A 174 -12.37 -19.75 -11.87
C ASN A 174 -13.29 -19.05 -10.86
N LYS A 175 -14.05 -19.84 -10.11
CA LYS A 175 -14.82 -19.38 -8.96
C LYS A 175 -13.90 -19.43 -7.73
N GLU A 176 -13.53 -18.30 -7.21
CA GLU A 176 -12.70 -18.16 -6.03
C GLU A 176 -13.50 -17.46 -4.92
N TYR A 177 -12.94 -17.32 -3.70
CA TYR A 177 -13.71 -16.89 -2.54
C TYR A 177 -13.07 -15.73 -1.81
N LEU A 178 -13.91 -14.79 -1.40
CA LEU A 178 -13.57 -13.73 -0.48
C LEU A 178 -14.28 -14.03 0.84
N TRP A 179 -13.50 -14.27 1.88
CA TRP A 179 -13.98 -14.51 3.23
C TRP A 179 -14.05 -13.20 3.99
N LEU A 180 -15.10 -13.01 4.76
CA LEU A 180 -15.33 -11.87 5.60
C LEU A 180 -15.37 -12.33 7.05
N VAL A 181 -14.61 -11.64 7.91
CA VAL A 181 -14.71 -11.81 9.38
C VAL A 181 -14.89 -10.43 10.01
N ARG A 182 -15.93 -10.29 10.81
CA ARG A 182 -16.31 -9.04 11.46
C ARG A 182 -16.29 -9.18 12.96
N ALA A 183 -15.54 -8.31 13.64
CA ALA A 183 -15.66 -8.07 15.08
C ALA A 183 -16.71 -6.99 15.31
N VAL A 184 -17.87 -7.39 15.82
CA VAL A 184 -19.07 -6.54 15.85
C VAL A 184 -18.90 -5.36 16.80
N GLU A 185 -18.43 -5.61 18.00
CA GLU A 185 -18.27 -4.60 19.05
C GLU A 185 -17.19 -3.56 18.68
N GLN A 186 -16.06 -4.02 18.16
CA GLN A 186 -14.94 -3.17 17.73
C GLN A 186 -15.21 -2.48 16.38
N ARG A 187 -16.26 -2.87 15.66
CA ARG A 187 -16.60 -2.39 14.31
C ARG A 187 -15.47 -2.59 13.30
N LEU A 188 -14.72 -3.69 13.44
CA LEU A 188 -13.63 -4.05 12.56
C LEU A 188 -14.09 -5.15 11.59
N VAL A 189 -13.63 -5.07 10.35
CA VAL A 189 -13.92 -6.05 9.30
C VAL A 189 -12.64 -6.44 8.60
N LEU A 190 -12.43 -7.75 8.44
CA LEU A 190 -11.35 -8.33 7.66
C LEU A 190 -11.91 -8.99 6.41
N PHE A 191 -11.33 -8.67 5.26
CA PHE A 191 -11.55 -9.41 4.02
C PHE A 191 -10.33 -10.25 3.70
N HIS A 192 -10.54 -11.54 3.48
CA HIS A 192 -9.48 -12.47 3.15
C HIS A 192 -9.80 -13.19 1.83
N TYR A 193 -8.98 -12.93 0.82
CA TYR A 193 -9.10 -13.62 -0.47
C TYR A 193 -8.40 -14.98 -0.40
N ASN A 194 -9.12 -16.02 -0.82
CA ASN A 194 -8.56 -17.37 -0.93
C ASN A 194 -8.72 -17.90 -2.36
N LYS A 195 -7.59 -18.29 -2.94
CA LYS A 195 -7.55 -18.95 -4.24
C LYS A 195 -7.94 -20.41 -4.09
N GLY A 196 -9.08 -20.79 -4.62
CA GLY A 196 -9.50 -22.19 -4.66
C GLY A 196 -10.88 -22.47 -4.07
N SER A 197 -11.00 -23.50 -3.25
CA SER A 197 -12.28 -24.01 -2.78
C SER A 197 -12.89 -23.25 -1.60
N ARG A 198 -14.18 -23.39 -1.42
CA ARG A 198 -14.96 -23.03 -0.22
C ARG A 198 -14.68 -24.03 0.89
N SER A 199 -13.44 -24.09 1.38
CA SER A 199 -13.05 -25.08 2.41
C SER A 199 -13.08 -24.48 3.80
N GLY A 200 -13.66 -25.20 4.76
CA GLY A 200 -13.64 -24.84 6.19
C GLY A 200 -12.23 -24.64 6.76
N LYS A 201 -11.19 -25.23 6.15
CA LYS A 201 -9.78 -25.02 6.54
C LYS A 201 -9.35 -23.57 6.42
N VAL A 202 -9.95 -22.79 5.51
CA VAL A 202 -9.61 -21.37 5.35
C VAL A 202 -10.03 -20.59 6.58
N ILE A 203 -11.28 -20.77 7.01
CA ILE A 203 -11.78 -20.07 8.19
C ILE A 203 -11.14 -20.59 9.47
N GLU A 204 -10.83 -21.86 9.54
CA GLU A 204 -10.09 -22.47 10.65
C GLU A 204 -8.72 -21.79 10.83
N GLU A 205 -7.95 -21.65 9.77
CA GLU A 205 -6.63 -21.00 9.79
C GLU A 205 -6.75 -19.48 10.05
N LEU A 206 -7.73 -18.85 9.42
CA LEU A 206 -7.96 -17.41 9.55
C LEU A 206 -8.28 -17.02 11.01
N THR A 207 -9.02 -17.88 11.70
CA THR A 207 -9.50 -17.67 13.08
C THR A 207 -8.77 -18.52 14.11
N LYS A 208 -7.58 -19.06 13.82
CA LYS A 208 -6.87 -20.02 14.69
C LYS A 208 -6.70 -19.56 16.14
N ASP A 209 -6.51 -18.27 16.37
CA ASP A 209 -6.28 -17.69 17.69
C ASP A 209 -7.56 -17.17 18.37
N PHE A 210 -8.72 -17.31 17.72
CA PHE A 210 -10.01 -16.84 18.22
C PHE A 210 -10.61 -17.79 19.24
N LYS A 211 -11.24 -17.24 20.27
CA LYS A 211 -12.11 -17.92 21.24
C LYS A 211 -13.34 -17.06 21.47
N GLY A 212 -14.51 -17.67 21.56
CA GLY A 212 -15.77 -16.96 21.77
C GLY A 212 -16.90 -17.46 20.89
N TYR A 213 -17.83 -16.59 20.58
CA TYR A 213 -18.99 -16.90 19.74
C TYR A 213 -18.70 -16.55 18.29
N PHE A 214 -18.89 -17.51 17.39
CA PHE A 214 -18.74 -17.30 15.95
C PHE A 214 -20.09 -17.48 15.26
N GLN A 215 -20.65 -16.40 14.72
CA GLN A 215 -21.90 -16.43 13.98
C GLN A 215 -21.64 -16.60 12.49
N CYS A 216 -22.30 -17.55 11.85
CA CYS A 216 -22.24 -17.81 10.42
C CYS A 216 -23.58 -18.32 9.89
N ASP A 217 -23.65 -18.57 8.58
CA ASP A 217 -24.72 -19.35 7.98
C ASP A 217 -24.59 -20.84 8.32
N GLY A 218 -25.57 -21.64 7.89
CA GLY A 218 -25.59 -23.10 8.14
C GLY A 218 -24.64 -23.90 7.22
N PHE A 219 -23.62 -23.30 6.62
CA PHE A 219 -22.68 -24.00 5.75
C PHE A 219 -21.82 -25.00 6.55
N GLU A 220 -21.84 -26.28 6.13
CA GLU A 220 -21.12 -27.39 6.78
C GLU A 220 -19.61 -27.14 6.99
N GLY A 221 -19.02 -26.28 6.18
CA GLY A 221 -17.61 -25.90 6.29
C GLY A 221 -17.27 -25.20 7.61
N TYR A 222 -18.19 -24.43 8.17
CA TYR A 222 -18.03 -23.81 9.49
C TYR A 222 -18.14 -24.84 10.61
N GLU A 223 -19.12 -25.74 10.53
CA GLU A 223 -19.24 -26.82 11.49
C GLU A 223 -17.98 -27.68 11.53
N ALA A 224 -17.46 -28.07 10.35
CA ALA A 224 -16.24 -28.86 10.25
C ALA A 224 -15.01 -28.13 10.82
N ALA A 225 -14.90 -26.81 10.61
CA ALA A 225 -13.79 -25.99 11.08
C ALA A 225 -13.75 -25.84 12.62
N PHE A 226 -14.93 -25.83 13.26
CA PHE A 226 -15.01 -25.52 14.69
C PHE A 226 -15.43 -26.72 15.57
N LYS A 227 -15.83 -27.87 14.99
CA LYS A 227 -16.34 -29.06 15.70
C LYS A 227 -15.42 -29.59 16.79
N THR A 228 -14.12 -29.53 16.59
CA THR A 228 -13.11 -30.06 17.51
C THR A 228 -12.33 -28.95 18.23
N ARG A 229 -12.78 -27.72 18.11
CA ARG A 229 -12.02 -26.58 18.58
C ARG A 229 -12.59 -26.08 19.91
N ASP A 230 -11.80 -26.29 20.96
CA ASP A 230 -12.14 -25.81 22.29
C ASP A 230 -12.18 -24.27 22.36
N GLY A 231 -13.23 -23.77 23.03
CA GLY A 231 -13.40 -22.35 23.29
C GLY A 231 -14.08 -21.56 22.18
N VAL A 232 -14.55 -22.20 21.10
CA VAL A 232 -15.38 -21.56 20.07
C VAL A 232 -16.78 -22.15 20.09
N GLN A 233 -17.79 -21.28 20.15
CA GLN A 233 -19.20 -21.65 20.06
C GLN A 233 -19.81 -21.10 18.78
N LEU A 234 -20.35 -22.00 17.93
CA LEU A 234 -21.05 -21.59 16.72
C LEU A 234 -22.46 -21.08 17.05
N VAL A 235 -22.84 -20.01 16.39
CA VAL A 235 -24.18 -19.42 16.44
C VAL A 235 -24.70 -19.29 15.01
N ASN A 236 -25.84 -19.87 14.72
CA ASN A 236 -26.45 -19.77 13.40
C ASN A 236 -27.15 -18.43 13.19
N CYS A 237 -26.96 -17.87 12.00
CA CYS A 237 -27.61 -16.63 11.62
C CYS A 237 -29.09 -16.89 11.24
N MET A 238 -30.02 -16.32 11.99
CA MET A 238 -31.46 -16.47 11.73
C MET A 238 -31.94 -15.91 10.40
N ALA A 239 -31.16 -15.02 9.78
CA ALA A 239 -31.48 -14.48 8.46
C ALA A 239 -31.18 -15.45 7.30
N HIS A 240 -30.46 -16.55 7.58
CA HIS A 240 -30.04 -17.54 6.58
C HIS A 240 -30.63 -18.94 6.85
N ILE A 241 -31.68 -19.01 7.68
CA ILE A 241 -32.43 -20.23 7.95
C ILE A 241 -33.58 -20.40 6.94
#